data_fe568e770f31bf82d8bfe22f86e7b91f
#
_entry.id   fe568e770f31bf82d8bfe22f86e7b91f
#
_cell.length_a   1.000
_cell.length_b   1.000
_cell.length_c   1.000
_cell.angle_alpha   90.00
_cell.angle_beta   90.00
_cell.angle_gamma   90.00
#
_symmetry.space_group_name_H-M   'P 1'
#
loop_
_entity.id
_entity.type
_entity.pdbx_description
1 polymer ?
#
loop_
_entity_poly.entity_id
_entity_poly.type
_entity_poly.pdbx_seq_one_letter_code
_entity_poly.pdbx_strand_id
1 'polypeptide(L)'
;MKDLFKTHSPLKSILIIAISIMFMTYQSNAQQLKPSNSGYAPVNGIKVYYEVYGEGQPIVLLHGAFYTIDMNWSQLIPELSKTRKVIAIEMQGHGHTPYSDRKLSIATLASDVEKVMDYLKIDSADIVGYSMGGSVAYQFAVQSPERLRKLVIISSTYKSDGWLPIVNGAFKDFKPEFFDNTPLKTAYDAVAPDKTKWRKFLEQMFVFAKEPFNVGDSNIAKITAPVLIISGDNDGLDKIELMKTYKLLGGGVAADMEPMPKSQLAIVPSQSHVGLMMQTTTILSYLNSFLK
;
A
#
# COMPACT_ATOMS: atom_id res chain seq x y z
N MET A 1 -41.64 -10.47 4.00
CA MET A 1 -40.51 -10.18 3.11
C MET A 1 -40.35 -8.68 2.88
N LYS A 2 -40.50 -7.83 3.95
CA LYS A 2 -40.41 -6.36 3.88
C LYS A 2 -39.48 -5.71 4.93
N ASP A 3 -38.74 -6.50 5.71
CA ASP A 3 -37.94 -5.96 6.84
C ASP A 3 -36.41 -6.18 6.72
N LEU A 4 -35.90 -6.62 5.56
CA LEU A 4 -34.45 -6.85 5.38
C LEU A 4 -33.65 -5.61 4.90
N PHE A 5 -34.30 -4.45 4.68
CA PHE A 5 -33.65 -3.26 4.11
C PHE A 5 -33.57 -2.04 5.04
N LYS A 6 -33.92 -2.20 6.31
CA LYS A 6 -33.80 -1.10 7.29
C LYS A 6 -32.57 -1.35 8.16
N THR A 7 -31.39 -0.78 7.83
CA THR A 7 -30.34 -0.30 8.75
C THR A 7 -28.92 -0.19 8.17
N HIS A 8 -28.72 -0.28 6.86
CA HIS A 8 -27.37 -0.07 6.32
C HIS A 8 -27.31 1.25 5.56
N SER A 9 -26.45 2.18 6.00
CA SER A 9 -26.21 3.41 5.24
C SER A 9 -25.68 3.02 3.85
N PRO A 10 -26.12 3.65 2.76
CA PRO A 10 -25.71 3.28 1.39
C PRO A 10 -24.18 3.34 1.20
N LEU A 11 -23.47 4.16 1.96
CA LEU A 11 -22.00 4.24 1.93
C LEU A 11 -21.30 2.95 2.37
N LYS A 12 -21.87 2.23 3.35
CA LYS A 12 -21.29 0.96 3.85
C LYS A 12 -21.37 -0.14 2.80
N SER A 13 -22.48 -0.17 2.07
CA SER A 13 -22.67 -1.13 0.96
C SER A 13 -21.77 -0.82 -0.24
N ILE A 14 -21.52 0.45 -0.55
CA ILE A 14 -20.73 0.88 -1.70
C ILE A 14 -19.24 0.52 -1.52
N LEU A 15 -18.67 0.69 -0.33
CA LEU A 15 -17.27 0.36 -0.09
C LEU A 15 -17.03 -1.16 -0.13
N ILE A 16 -17.96 -1.94 0.43
CA ILE A 16 -17.92 -3.41 0.39
C ILE A 16 -18.12 -3.92 -1.05
N ILE A 17 -19.00 -3.31 -1.82
CA ILE A 17 -19.26 -3.64 -3.23
C ILE A 17 -18.04 -3.28 -4.10
N ALA A 18 -17.38 -2.14 -3.90
CA ALA A 18 -16.18 -1.76 -4.64
C ALA A 18 -15.03 -2.75 -4.41
N ILE A 19 -14.85 -3.22 -3.19
CA ILE A 19 -13.90 -4.28 -2.84
C ILE A 19 -14.31 -5.62 -3.47
N SER A 20 -15.61 -5.92 -3.56
CA SER A 20 -16.13 -7.18 -4.10
C SER A 20 -16.07 -7.28 -5.63
N ILE A 21 -16.27 -6.18 -6.35
CA ILE A 21 -16.17 -6.12 -7.82
C ILE A 21 -14.74 -6.39 -8.28
N MET A 22 -13.75 -5.97 -7.52
CA MET A 22 -12.33 -6.22 -7.79
C MET A 22 -12.01 -7.73 -7.88
N PHE A 23 -12.74 -8.59 -7.15
CA PHE A 23 -12.50 -10.04 -7.14
C PHE A 23 -13.07 -10.78 -8.35
N MET A 24 -14.17 -10.32 -8.95
CA MET A 24 -14.80 -11.02 -10.06
C MET A 24 -13.99 -10.96 -11.37
N THR A 25 -13.10 -9.99 -11.50
CA THR A 25 -12.22 -9.85 -12.67
C THR A 25 -10.85 -10.55 -12.51
N TYR A 26 -10.55 -11.08 -11.34
CA TYR A 26 -9.23 -11.62 -10.99
C TYR A 26 -9.01 -13.09 -11.41
N GLN A 27 -10.01 -13.78 -11.91
CA GLN A 27 -9.84 -15.14 -12.46
C GLN A 27 -9.52 -15.12 -13.95
N SER A 28 -8.50 -14.42 -14.38
CA SER A 28 -7.91 -14.66 -15.68
C SER A 28 -6.77 -15.69 -15.54
N ASN A 29 -6.77 -16.70 -16.45
CA ASN A 29 -5.83 -17.80 -16.55
C ASN A 29 -4.36 -17.36 -16.84
N ALA A 30 -3.85 -16.35 -16.19
CA ALA A 30 -2.42 -16.06 -16.19
C ALA A 30 -1.74 -17.08 -15.27
N GLN A 31 -0.87 -17.89 -15.81
CA GLN A 31 -0.02 -18.78 -15.01
C GLN A 31 0.72 -17.92 -13.98
N GLN A 32 0.34 -18.07 -12.70
CA GLN A 32 0.88 -17.25 -11.62
C GLN A 32 2.40 -17.43 -11.57
N LEU A 33 3.13 -16.33 -11.69
CA LEU A 33 4.59 -16.37 -11.63
C LEU A 33 5.01 -16.86 -10.24
N LYS A 34 5.83 -17.94 -10.21
CA LYS A 34 6.35 -18.45 -8.94
C LYS A 34 7.51 -17.59 -8.45
N PRO A 35 7.57 -17.27 -7.14
CA PRO A 35 8.73 -16.59 -6.58
C PRO A 35 10.00 -17.44 -6.72
N SER A 36 11.12 -16.80 -6.98
CA SER A 36 12.44 -17.43 -6.96
C SER A 36 12.88 -17.78 -5.53
N ASN A 37 12.37 -17.03 -4.56
CA ASN A 37 12.55 -17.30 -3.13
C ASN A 37 11.32 -16.75 -2.37
N SER A 38 10.88 -17.45 -1.33
CA SER A 38 9.85 -16.98 -0.41
C SER A 38 10.06 -17.56 0.97
N GLY A 39 9.57 -16.89 1.99
CA GLY A 39 9.71 -17.37 3.36
C GLY A 39 9.36 -16.31 4.40
N TYR A 40 9.88 -16.52 5.59
CA TYR A 40 9.58 -15.69 6.75
C TYR A 40 10.86 -15.06 7.29
N ALA A 41 10.94 -13.75 7.33
CA ALA A 41 11.97 -12.99 8.02
C ALA A 41 11.59 -12.85 9.51
N PRO A 42 12.42 -13.32 10.44
CA PRO A 42 12.21 -13.11 11.88
C PRO A 42 12.63 -11.68 12.24
N VAL A 43 11.68 -10.77 12.34
CA VAL A 43 11.94 -9.35 12.56
C VAL A 43 11.08 -8.80 13.71
N ASN A 44 11.65 -8.01 14.60
CA ASN A 44 10.94 -7.30 15.67
C ASN A 44 9.95 -8.19 16.47
N GLY A 45 10.30 -9.47 16.69
CA GLY A 45 9.49 -10.42 17.45
C GLY A 45 8.33 -11.07 16.67
N ILE A 46 8.22 -10.84 15.37
CA ILE A 46 7.25 -11.49 14.49
C ILE A 46 7.95 -12.18 13.31
N LYS A 47 7.19 -12.98 12.55
CA LYS A 47 7.64 -13.62 11.31
C LYS A 47 6.95 -12.95 10.13
N VAL A 48 7.64 -12.08 9.42
CA VAL A 48 7.10 -11.36 8.25
C VAL A 48 7.34 -12.16 6.99
N TYR A 49 6.26 -12.48 6.28
CA TYR A 49 6.33 -13.21 5.00
C TYR A 49 6.79 -12.28 3.87
N TYR A 50 7.61 -12.83 3.00
CA TYR A 50 8.10 -12.14 1.81
C TYR A 50 8.17 -13.09 0.62
N GLU A 51 8.13 -12.52 -0.57
CA GLU A 51 8.38 -13.18 -1.84
C GLU A 51 9.39 -12.38 -2.66
N VAL A 52 10.29 -13.10 -3.35
CA VAL A 52 11.31 -12.52 -4.24
C VAL A 52 11.12 -13.03 -5.64
N TYR A 53 11.18 -12.12 -6.62
CA TYR A 53 11.03 -12.44 -8.04
C TYR A 53 12.10 -11.71 -8.86
N GLY A 54 12.57 -12.34 -9.93
CA GLY A 54 13.54 -11.73 -10.84
C GLY A 54 14.88 -11.39 -10.21
N GLU A 55 15.69 -10.69 -10.97
CA GLU A 55 17.03 -10.24 -10.59
C GLU A 55 17.26 -8.79 -11.02
N GLY A 56 18.33 -8.17 -10.52
CA GLY A 56 18.70 -6.78 -10.83
C GLY A 56 18.51 -5.83 -9.67
N GLN A 57 18.20 -4.56 -9.96
CA GLN A 57 18.05 -3.53 -8.94
C GLN A 57 16.87 -3.84 -8.02
N PRO A 58 17.08 -3.86 -6.68
CA PRO A 58 16.02 -4.16 -5.74
C PRO A 58 14.88 -3.15 -5.76
N ILE A 59 13.64 -3.67 -5.73
CA ILE A 59 12.41 -2.91 -5.52
C ILE A 59 11.55 -3.62 -4.47
N VAL A 60 11.13 -2.89 -3.44
CA VAL A 60 10.25 -3.40 -2.38
C VAL A 60 8.83 -2.94 -2.63
N LEU A 61 7.87 -3.85 -2.58
CA LEU A 61 6.45 -3.60 -2.77
C LEU A 61 5.68 -3.75 -1.46
N LEU A 62 4.95 -2.70 -1.06
CA LEU A 62 4.17 -2.60 0.18
C LEU A 62 2.68 -2.44 -0.14
N HIS A 63 1.89 -3.45 0.20
CA HIS A 63 0.47 -3.54 -0.13
C HIS A 63 -0.43 -2.60 0.71
N GLY A 64 -1.67 -2.38 0.24
CA GLY A 64 -2.72 -1.67 0.98
C GLY A 64 -3.30 -2.48 2.14
N ALA A 65 -4.07 -1.82 3.01
CA ALA A 65 -4.75 -2.47 4.13
C ALA A 65 -5.68 -3.59 3.63
N PHE A 66 -5.69 -4.71 4.35
CA PHE A 66 -6.47 -5.94 4.08
C PHE A 66 -6.04 -6.73 2.84
N TYR A 67 -5.07 -6.27 2.06
CA TYR A 67 -4.58 -6.96 0.87
C TYR A 67 -3.46 -7.96 1.19
N THR A 68 -3.28 -8.92 0.28
CA THR A 68 -2.13 -9.81 0.19
C THR A 68 -1.21 -9.35 -0.95
N ILE A 69 -0.05 -9.98 -1.10
CA ILE A 69 0.83 -9.78 -2.27
C ILE A 69 0.05 -10.02 -3.56
N ASP A 70 -0.62 -11.15 -3.66
CA ASP A 70 -1.39 -11.51 -4.86
C ASP A 70 -2.48 -10.52 -5.19
N MET A 71 -3.27 -10.11 -4.20
CA MET A 71 -4.36 -9.16 -4.41
C MET A 71 -3.87 -7.80 -4.91
N ASN A 72 -2.70 -7.37 -4.46
CA ASN A 72 -2.22 -6.02 -4.77
C ASN A 72 -1.28 -5.99 -5.97
N TRP A 73 -0.42 -7.00 -6.13
CA TRP A 73 0.75 -6.91 -6.98
C TRP A 73 0.83 -7.95 -8.10
N SER A 74 -0.06 -8.96 -8.15
CA SER A 74 0.02 -10.07 -9.12
C SER A 74 0.09 -9.61 -10.58
N GLN A 75 -0.49 -8.47 -10.93
CA GLN A 75 -0.45 -7.93 -12.29
C GLN A 75 0.84 -7.12 -12.58
N LEU A 76 1.50 -6.59 -11.56
CA LEU A 76 2.69 -5.76 -11.70
C LEU A 76 3.99 -6.57 -11.57
N ILE A 77 4.02 -7.55 -10.67
CA ILE A 77 5.20 -8.39 -10.41
C ILE A 77 5.77 -9.03 -11.67
N PRO A 78 4.97 -9.66 -12.58
CA PRO A 78 5.51 -10.30 -13.78
C PRO A 78 6.28 -9.33 -14.69
N GLU A 79 5.82 -8.09 -14.79
CA GLU A 79 6.49 -7.09 -15.64
C GLU A 79 7.71 -6.48 -14.95
N LEU A 80 7.61 -6.15 -13.66
CA LEU A 80 8.71 -5.58 -12.90
C LEU A 80 9.87 -6.57 -12.73
N SER A 81 9.58 -7.85 -12.54
CA SER A 81 10.58 -8.89 -12.34
C SER A 81 11.41 -9.24 -13.58
N LYS A 82 11.00 -8.77 -14.77
CA LYS A 82 11.81 -8.93 -16.00
C LYS A 82 13.16 -8.21 -15.92
N THR A 83 13.25 -7.13 -15.14
CA THR A 83 14.43 -6.26 -15.09
C THR A 83 14.86 -5.90 -13.67
N ARG A 84 14.11 -6.35 -12.65
CA ARG A 84 14.31 -5.96 -11.25
C ARG A 84 14.21 -7.16 -10.32
N LYS A 85 14.93 -7.08 -9.20
CA LYS A 85 14.73 -7.97 -8.06
C LYS A 85 13.55 -7.40 -7.24
N VAL A 86 12.36 -7.95 -7.46
CA VAL A 86 11.13 -7.56 -6.76
C VAL A 86 11.07 -8.29 -5.42
N ILE A 87 10.92 -7.54 -4.33
CA ILE A 87 10.71 -8.04 -2.98
C ILE A 87 9.31 -7.58 -2.55
N ALA A 88 8.35 -8.49 -2.51
CA ALA A 88 7.00 -8.20 -2.03
C ALA A 88 6.88 -8.67 -0.56
N ILE A 89 6.35 -7.80 0.30
CA ILE A 89 6.27 -8.04 1.75
C ILE A 89 4.82 -8.03 2.17
N GLU A 90 4.40 -9.03 2.96
CA GLU A 90 3.09 -9.02 3.64
C GLU A 90 3.27 -8.50 5.06
N MET A 91 2.70 -7.33 5.33
CA MET A 91 2.80 -6.67 6.64
C MET A 91 2.06 -7.45 7.74
N GLN A 92 2.38 -7.19 9.00
CA GLN A 92 1.82 -7.88 10.17
C GLN A 92 0.32 -8.17 10.04
N GLY A 93 -0.05 -9.44 10.21
CA GLY A 93 -1.43 -9.91 10.19
C GLY A 93 -2.06 -10.07 8.80
N HIS A 94 -1.36 -9.66 7.73
CA HIS A 94 -1.86 -9.78 6.36
C HIS A 94 -1.33 -11.05 5.68
N GLY A 95 -2.17 -11.67 4.87
CA GLY A 95 -1.79 -12.82 4.05
C GLY A 95 -1.16 -13.95 4.86
N HIS A 96 0.04 -14.37 4.46
CA HIS A 96 0.84 -15.40 5.13
C HIS A 96 1.51 -14.91 6.42
N THR A 97 1.63 -13.59 6.64
CA THR A 97 2.22 -13.05 7.88
C THR A 97 1.26 -13.25 9.04
N PRO A 98 1.67 -14.01 10.09
CA PRO A 98 0.78 -14.30 11.21
C PRO A 98 0.26 -13.05 11.91
N TYR A 99 -0.96 -13.13 12.44
CA TYR A 99 -1.45 -12.18 13.42
C TYR A 99 -0.52 -12.11 14.63
N SER A 100 -0.32 -10.94 15.16
CA SER A 100 0.39 -10.69 16.42
C SER A 100 -0.37 -9.64 17.23
N ASP A 101 -0.38 -9.79 18.55
CA ASP A 101 -0.97 -8.80 19.48
C ASP A 101 -0.10 -7.52 19.60
N ARG A 102 1.07 -7.47 18.92
CA ARG A 102 1.91 -6.26 18.85
C ARG A 102 1.12 -5.11 18.25
N LYS A 103 1.15 -3.95 18.91
CA LYS A 103 0.47 -2.73 18.42
C LYS A 103 0.95 -2.38 17.01
N LEU A 104 0.01 -2.17 16.09
CA LEU A 104 0.29 -1.63 14.75
C LEU A 104 0.50 -0.12 14.82
N SER A 105 1.52 0.36 14.12
CA SER A 105 1.70 1.78 13.79
C SER A 105 2.47 1.88 12.47
N ILE A 106 2.35 3.01 11.79
CA ILE A 106 3.12 3.26 10.56
C ILE A 106 4.63 3.10 10.81
N ALA A 107 5.10 3.59 11.96
CA ALA A 107 6.52 3.50 12.33
C ALA A 107 6.99 2.05 12.58
N THR A 108 6.18 1.22 13.27
CA THR A 108 6.55 -0.18 13.50
C THR A 108 6.55 -0.98 12.20
N LEU A 109 5.59 -0.73 11.29
CA LEU A 109 5.55 -1.38 9.99
C LEU A 109 6.75 -0.97 9.11
N ALA A 110 7.15 0.31 9.13
CA ALA A 110 8.35 0.77 8.42
C ALA A 110 9.64 0.13 8.97
N SER A 111 9.75 -0.03 10.30
CA SER A 111 10.86 -0.74 10.92
C SER A 111 10.89 -2.23 10.54
N ASP A 112 9.73 -2.87 10.39
CA ASP A 112 9.67 -4.26 9.89
C ASP A 112 10.20 -4.37 8.46
N VAL A 113 9.84 -3.43 7.57
CA VAL A 113 10.36 -3.38 6.19
C VAL A 113 11.89 -3.29 6.19
N GLU A 114 12.45 -2.38 6.99
CA GLU A 114 13.90 -2.23 7.14
C GLU A 114 14.55 -3.56 7.59
N LYS A 115 14.00 -4.21 8.60
CA LYS A 115 14.52 -5.48 9.12
C LYS A 115 14.35 -6.65 8.15
N VAL A 116 13.31 -6.66 7.32
CA VAL A 116 13.20 -7.63 6.21
C VAL A 116 14.30 -7.39 5.18
N MET A 117 14.61 -6.13 4.85
CA MET A 117 15.73 -5.80 3.96
C MET A 117 17.06 -6.26 4.56
N ASP A 118 17.30 -6.07 5.87
CA ASP A 118 18.48 -6.56 6.57
C ASP A 118 18.61 -8.09 6.45
N TYR A 119 17.51 -8.80 6.74
CA TYR A 119 17.45 -10.26 6.65
C TYR A 119 17.80 -10.77 5.25
N LEU A 120 17.32 -10.07 4.22
CA LEU A 120 17.57 -10.39 2.81
C LEU A 120 18.89 -9.84 2.27
N LYS A 121 19.68 -9.16 3.10
CA LYS A 121 20.95 -8.51 2.73
C LYS A 121 20.79 -7.51 1.58
N ILE A 122 19.72 -6.70 1.64
CA ILE A 122 19.44 -5.63 0.69
C ILE A 122 19.87 -4.32 1.33
N ASP A 123 20.95 -3.72 0.89
CA ASP A 123 21.47 -2.47 1.45
C ASP A 123 20.58 -1.28 1.14
N SER A 124 20.10 -1.17 -0.09
CA SER A 124 19.19 -0.11 -0.52
C SER A 124 18.25 -0.59 -1.63
N ALA A 125 17.06 0.00 -1.71
CA ALA A 125 16.04 -0.37 -2.69
C ALA A 125 15.21 0.85 -3.15
N ASP A 126 14.56 0.67 -4.29
CA ASP A 126 13.39 1.48 -4.65
C ASP A 126 12.20 0.97 -3.82
N ILE A 127 11.39 1.86 -3.24
CA ILE A 127 10.23 1.48 -2.43
C ILE A 127 8.95 1.92 -3.14
N VAL A 128 8.02 1.01 -3.32
CA VAL A 128 6.69 1.28 -3.89
C VAL A 128 5.64 0.90 -2.87
N GLY A 129 4.82 1.86 -2.47
CA GLY A 129 3.75 1.63 -1.51
C GLY A 129 2.39 2.07 -2.04
N TYR A 130 1.38 1.24 -1.85
CA TYR A 130 -0.01 1.56 -2.15
C TYR A 130 -0.81 1.75 -0.86
N SER A 131 -1.63 2.80 -0.77
CA SER A 131 -2.54 3.05 0.35
C SER A 131 -1.80 2.99 1.70
N MET A 132 -2.15 2.11 2.63
CA MET A 132 -1.43 1.89 3.88
C MET A 132 0.08 1.68 3.64
N GLY A 133 0.45 0.86 2.64
CA GLY A 133 1.85 0.65 2.27
C GLY A 133 2.56 1.92 1.80
N GLY A 134 1.84 2.87 1.21
CA GLY A 134 2.40 4.18 0.85
C GLY A 134 2.69 5.05 2.07
N SER A 135 1.82 5.03 3.09
CA SER A 135 2.09 5.71 4.36
C SER A 135 3.30 5.10 5.08
N VAL A 136 3.42 3.76 5.05
CA VAL A 136 4.61 3.04 5.55
C VAL A 136 5.86 3.42 4.76
N ALA A 137 5.76 3.56 3.44
CA ALA A 137 6.86 3.96 2.58
C ALA A 137 7.34 5.41 2.85
N TYR A 138 6.43 6.35 3.12
CA TYR A 138 6.82 7.69 3.59
C TYR A 138 7.57 7.64 4.91
N GLN A 139 7.09 6.86 5.88
CA GLN A 139 7.76 6.69 7.16
C GLN A 139 9.15 6.06 6.99
N PHE A 140 9.26 5.03 6.15
CA PHE A 140 10.55 4.40 5.81
C PHE A 140 11.52 5.41 5.21
N ALA A 141 11.06 6.25 4.28
CA ALA A 141 11.88 7.27 3.62
C ALA A 141 12.49 8.29 4.61
N VAL A 142 11.77 8.58 5.70
CA VAL A 142 12.24 9.49 6.76
C VAL A 142 13.11 8.77 7.79
N GLN A 143 12.78 7.52 8.08
CA GLN A 143 13.42 6.74 9.14
C GLN A 143 14.77 6.15 8.70
N SER A 144 14.88 5.75 7.42
CA SER A 144 16.05 5.07 6.85
C SER A 144 16.39 5.65 5.47
N PRO A 145 16.66 6.98 5.37
CA PRO A 145 16.85 7.67 4.10
C PRO A 145 18.03 7.13 3.28
N GLU A 146 19.07 6.62 3.92
CA GLU A 146 20.25 6.02 3.29
C GLU A 146 19.94 4.68 2.60
N ARG A 147 18.81 4.04 2.99
CA ARG A 147 18.34 2.78 2.42
C ARG A 147 17.40 2.98 1.23
N LEU A 148 16.98 4.24 0.99
CA LEU A 148 16.02 4.60 -0.05
C LEU A 148 16.74 5.12 -1.30
N ARG A 149 16.48 4.49 -2.45
CA ARG A 149 16.95 4.98 -3.76
C ARG A 149 15.93 5.87 -4.44
N LYS A 150 14.73 5.38 -4.63
CA LYS A 150 13.58 6.10 -5.18
C LYS A 150 12.33 5.69 -4.42
N LEU A 151 11.37 6.59 -4.33
CA LEU A 151 10.09 6.36 -3.64
C LEU A 151 8.94 6.49 -4.62
N VAL A 152 8.05 5.51 -4.62
CA VAL A 152 6.79 5.61 -5.36
C VAL A 152 5.62 5.44 -4.40
N ILE A 153 4.75 6.43 -4.39
CA ILE A 153 3.55 6.47 -3.56
C ILE A 153 2.32 6.38 -4.45
N ILE A 154 1.53 5.33 -4.29
CA ILE A 154 0.30 5.12 -5.03
C ILE A 154 -0.88 5.28 -4.07
N SER A 155 -1.75 6.27 -4.34
CA SER A 155 -2.99 6.48 -3.57
C SER A 155 -2.77 6.56 -2.06
N SER A 156 -1.83 7.38 -1.60
CA SER A 156 -1.49 7.47 -0.17
C SER A 156 -1.04 8.84 0.28
N THR A 157 -0.95 9.00 1.59
CA THR A 157 -0.55 10.22 2.29
C THR A 157 0.36 9.90 3.47
N TYR A 158 1.15 10.88 3.94
CA TYR A 158 2.05 10.76 5.08
C TYR A 158 1.41 11.20 6.42
N LYS A 159 0.10 11.56 6.42
CA LYS A 159 -0.65 11.98 7.60
C LYS A 159 -2.14 11.71 7.45
N SER A 160 -2.83 11.53 8.57
CA SER A 160 -4.28 11.25 8.57
C SER A 160 -5.10 12.35 7.89
N ASP A 161 -4.70 13.63 8.04
CA ASP A 161 -5.40 14.77 7.43
C ASP A 161 -5.27 14.83 5.90
N GLY A 162 -4.43 13.99 5.31
CA GLY A 162 -4.34 13.85 3.86
C GLY A 162 -5.47 13.04 3.24
N TRP A 163 -6.31 12.40 4.05
CA TRP A 163 -7.53 11.73 3.60
C TRP A 163 -8.73 12.66 3.72
N LEU A 164 -9.68 12.54 2.78
CA LEU A 164 -10.97 13.23 2.89
C LEU A 164 -11.70 12.81 4.18
N PRO A 165 -12.44 13.74 4.84
CA PRO A 165 -13.14 13.44 6.10
C PRO A 165 -14.08 12.24 6.03
N ILE A 166 -14.69 12.00 4.86
CA ILE A 166 -15.57 10.84 4.64
C ILE A 166 -14.82 9.51 4.74
N VAL A 167 -13.55 9.47 4.31
CA VAL A 167 -12.69 8.27 4.39
C VAL A 167 -12.29 8.02 5.84
N ASN A 168 -11.78 9.05 6.53
CA ASN A 168 -11.43 8.96 7.95
C ASN A 168 -12.65 8.60 8.82
N GLY A 169 -13.85 9.08 8.44
CA GLY A 169 -15.10 8.76 9.13
C GLY A 169 -15.58 7.32 8.94
N ALA A 170 -15.35 6.74 7.77
CA ALA A 170 -15.86 5.42 7.42
C ALA A 170 -15.39 4.31 8.38
N PHE A 171 -14.14 4.37 8.82
CA PHE A 171 -13.56 3.38 9.73
C PHE A 171 -14.13 3.43 11.16
N LYS A 172 -14.78 4.54 11.56
CA LYS A 172 -15.37 4.67 12.91
C LYS A 172 -16.51 3.69 13.14
N ASP A 173 -17.25 3.38 12.07
CA ASP A 173 -18.46 2.57 12.11
C ASP A 173 -18.26 1.12 11.68
N PHE A 174 -17.05 0.75 11.23
CA PHE A 174 -16.79 -0.61 10.78
C PHE A 174 -16.82 -1.58 11.95
N LYS A 175 -17.46 -2.73 11.69
CA LYS A 175 -17.53 -3.88 12.60
C LYS A 175 -16.99 -5.10 11.86
N PRO A 176 -16.28 -6.01 12.56
CA PRO A 176 -15.74 -7.22 11.94
C PRO A 176 -16.77 -8.02 11.15
N GLU A 177 -18.02 -8.08 11.63
CA GLU A 177 -19.12 -8.82 11.01
C GLU A 177 -19.42 -8.38 9.57
N PHE A 178 -19.11 -7.13 9.21
CA PHE A 178 -19.34 -6.63 7.85
C PHE A 178 -18.42 -7.29 6.81
N PHE A 179 -17.36 -7.94 7.26
CA PHE A 179 -16.33 -8.53 6.42
C PHE A 179 -16.40 -10.06 6.33
N ASP A 180 -17.29 -10.73 7.10
CA ASP A 180 -17.34 -12.19 7.21
C ASP A 180 -17.65 -12.91 5.89
N ASN A 181 -18.44 -12.30 4.99
CA ASN A 181 -18.84 -12.89 3.72
C ASN A 181 -18.29 -12.07 2.53
N THR A 182 -17.07 -11.57 2.65
CA THR A 182 -16.42 -10.77 1.62
C THR A 182 -15.28 -11.52 0.96
N PRO A 183 -14.89 -11.12 -0.27
CA PRO A 183 -13.68 -11.62 -0.90
C PRO A 183 -12.41 -11.45 -0.06
N LEU A 184 -12.34 -10.41 0.79
CA LEU A 184 -11.22 -10.22 1.71
C LEU A 184 -11.09 -11.37 2.71
N LYS A 185 -12.22 -11.84 3.28
CA LYS A 185 -12.25 -13.01 4.17
C LYS A 185 -11.82 -14.27 3.43
N THR A 186 -12.31 -14.45 2.20
CA THR A 186 -11.92 -15.60 1.37
C THR A 186 -10.42 -15.61 1.09
N ALA A 187 -9.85 -14.45 0.72
CA ALA A 187 -8.42 -14.33 0.47
C ALA A 187 -7.59 -14.54 1.73
N TYR A 188 -8.02 -13.99 2.87
CA TYR A 188 -7.38 -14.25 4.16
C TYR A 188 -7.37 -15.75 4.49
N ASP A 189 -8.53 -16.42 4.37
CA ASP A 189 -8.65 -17.85 4.67
C ASP A 189 -7.86 -18.75 3.72
N ALA A 190 -7.56 -18.28 2.54
CA ALA A 190 -6.77 -19.06 1.58
C ALA A 190 -5.31 -19.22 2.03
N VAL A 191 -4.73 -18.20 2.70
CA VAL A 191 -3.29 -18.16 2.96
C VAL A 191 -2.89 -17.92 4.42
N ALA A 192 -3.78 -17.39 5.25
CA ALA A 192 -3.46 -17.07 6.65
C ALA A 192 -3.06 -18.35 7.44
N PRO A 193 -1.94 -18.30 8.19
CA PRO A 193 -1.48 -19.43 9.00
C PRO A 193 -2.50 -19.87 10.07
N ASP A 194 -3.27 -18.94 10.60
CA ASP A 194 -4.35 -19.18 11.55
C ASP A 194 -5.60 -18.39 11.17
N LYS A 195 -6.54 -19.05 10.51
CA LYS A 195 -7.81 -18.46 10.04
C LYS A 195 -8.70 -17.98 11.18
N THR A 196 -8.53 -18.52 12.40
CA THR A 196 -9.33 -18.12 13.57
C THR A 196 -9.01 -16.70 14.04
N LYS A 197 -7.89 -16.13 13.60
CA LYS A 197 -7.43 -14.77 13.95
C LYS A 197 -8.10 -13.67 13.14
N TRP A 198 -8.93 -13.98 12.13
CA TRP A 198 -9.56 -13.00 11.27
C TRP A 198 -10.22 -11.83 12.04
N ARG A 199 -11.06 -12.14 13.03
CA ARG A 199 -11.74 -11.07 13.80
C ARG A 199 -10.77 -10.23 14.60
N LYS A 200 -9.80 -10.83 15.27
CA LYS A 200 -8.75 -10.08 15.98
C LYS A 200 -7.93 -9.21 15.06
N PHE A 201 -7.60 -9.70 13.87
CA PHE A 201 -6.92 -8.93 12.84
C PHE A 201 -7.75 -7.71 12.41
N LEU A 202 -9.04 -7.89 12.13
CA LEU A 202 -9.93 -6.77 11.78
C LEU A 202 -10.05 -5.74 12.91
N GLU A 203 -10.24 -6.18 14.15
CA GLU A 203 -10.28 -5.30 15.32
C GLU A 203 -9.00 -4.48 15.46
N GLN A 204 -7.84 -5.13 15.30
CA GLN A 204 -6.54 -4.45 15.32
C GLN A 204 -6.40 -3.43 14.18
N MET A 205 -6.83 -3.79 12.96
CA MET A 205 -6.83 -2.88 11.82
C MET A 205 -7.77 -1.69 12.00
N PHE A 206 -8.93 -1.87 12.63
CA PHE A 206 -9.85 -0.77 12.91
C PHE A 206 -9.32 0.16 14.02
N VAL A 207 -8.63 -0.38 15.01
CA VAL A 207 -7.92 0.45 16.00
C VAL A 207 -6.83 1.25 15.29
N PHE A 208 -5.99 0.61 14.50
CA PHE A 208 -4.93 1.24 13.72
C PHE A 208 -5.47 2.35 12.79
N ALA A 209 -6.56 2.10 12.06
CA ALA A 209 -7.15 3.09 11.14
C ALA A 209 -7.78 4.31 11.85
N LYS A 210 -8.13 4.18 13.13
CA LYS A 210 -8.67 5.28 13.95
C LYS A 210 -7.58 6.10 14.64
N GLU A 211 -6.38 5.56 14.78
CA GLU A 211 -5.27 6.30 15.38
C GLU A 211 -4.72 7.33 14.39
N PRO A 212 -4.70 8.62 14.76
CA PRO A 212 -4.11 9.62 13.90
C PRO A 212 -2.59 9.41 13.79
N PHE A 213 -2.06 9.61 12.60
CA PHE A 213 -0.63 9.59 12.35
C PHE A 213 -0.19 10.82 11.55
N ASN A 214 1.05 11.22 11.73
CA ASN A 214 1.68 12.30 10.97
C ASN A 214 3.20 12.12 10.99
N VAL A 215 3.79 11.89 9.82
CA VAL A 215 5.24 11.79 9.64
C VAL A 215 5.92 13.16 9.78
N GLY A 216 5.18 14.24 9.51
CA GLY A 216 5.60 15.63 9.66
C GLY A 216 6.03 16.29 8.36
N ASP A 217 5.48 17.47 8.07
CA ASP A 217 5.78 18.26 6.87
C ASP A 217 7.29 18.52 6.72
N SER A 218 7.97 18.87 7.82
CA SER A 218 9.41 19.13 7.83
C SER A 218 10.26 17.88 7.56
N ASN A 219 9.77 16.70 7.91
CA ASN A 219 10.45 15.44 7.63
C ASN A 219 10.25 15.04 6.16
N ILE A 220 9.06 15.23 5.62
CA ILE A 220 8.78 15.00 4.19
C ILE A 220 9.66 15.91 3.32
N ALA A 221 9.80 17.18 3.69
CA ALA A 221 10.64 18.13 2.96
C ALA A 221 12.15 17.78 2.97
N LYS A 222 12.60 16.92 3.89
CA LYS A 222 13.99 16.43 3.97
C LYS A 222 14.24 15.18 3.10
N ILE A 223 13.24 14.60 2.49
CA ILE A 223 13.43 13.45 1.58
C ILE A 223 14.16 13.94 0.34
N THR A 224 15.40 13.50 0.16
CA THR A 224 16.28 13.87 -0.98
C THR A 224 16.19 12.90 -2.15
N ALA A 225 15.72 11.69 -1.90
CA ALA A 225 15.47 10.69 -2.94
C ALA A 225 14.38 11.18 -3.90
N PRO A 226 14.45 10.85 -5.20
CA PRO A 226 13.36 11.12 -6.13
C PRO A 226 12.06 10.44 -5.68
N VAL A 227 10.93 11.16 -5.75
CA VAL A 227 9.61 10.66 -5.37
C VAL A 227 8.64 10.76 -6.55
N LEU A 228 7.93 9.68 -6.84
CA LEU A 228 6.79 9.68 -7.74
C LEU A 228 5.51 9.48 -6.93
N ILE A 229 4.57 10.42 -7.04
CA ILE A 229 3.23 10.29 -6.47
C ILE A 229 2.25 9.97 -7.60
N ILE A 230 1.44 8.94 -7.44
CA ILE A 230 0.37 8.55 -8.37
C ILE A 230 -0.95 8.52 -7.60
N SER A 231 -1.97 9.22 -8.07
CA SER A 231 -3.31 9.26 -7.47
C SER A 231 -4.38 9.28 -8.54
N GLY A 232 -5.54 8.69 -8.26
CA GLY A 232 -6.75 8.95 -9.06
C GLY A 232 -7.31 10.35 -8.76
N ASP A 233 -7.96 10.97 -9.73
CA ASP A 233 -8.65 12.25 -9.54
C ASP A 233 -9.84 12.14 -8.56
N ASN A 234 -10.49 10.99 -8.52
CA ASN A 234 -11.60 10.64 -7.62
C ASN A 234 -11.18 9.70 -6.46
N ASP A 235 -9.89 9.71 -6.11
CA ASP A 235 -9.38 9.01 -4.93
C ASP A 235 -9.84 9.70 -3.63
N GLY A 236 -9.89 8.93 -2.55
CA GLY A 236 -10.22 9.42 -1.21
C GLY A 236 -9.17 10.35 -0.57
N LEU A 237 -8.12 10.72 -1.29
CA LEU A 237 -7.11 11.69 -0.87
C LEU A 237 -7.61 13.13 -1.04
N ASP A 238 -7.30 14.00 -0.09
CA ASP A 238 -7.44 15.44 -0.25
C ASP A 238 -6.43 15.95 -1.28
N LYS A 239 -6.93 16.52 -2.38
CA LYS A 239 -6.09 16.96 -3.49
C LYS A 239 -5.26 18.21 -3.15
N ILE A 240 -5.70 19.01 -2.16
CA ILE A 240 -4.94 20.18 -1.67
C ILE A 240 -3.72 19.66 -0.89
N GLU A 241 -3.92 18.69 0.02
CA GLU A 241 -2.83 18.08 0.76
C GLU A 241 -1.89 17.27 -0.14
N LEU A 242 -2.41 16.63 -1.20
CA LEU A 242 -1.59 15.97 -2.22
C LEU A 242 -0.66 16.96 -2.93
N MET A 243 -1.19 18.11 -3.37
CA MET A 243 -0.39 19.17 -4.01
C MET A 243 0.61 19.80 -3.04
N LYS A 244 0.24 19.98 -1.77
CA LYS A 244 1.15 20.43 -0.73
C LYS A 244 2.30 19.43 -0.53
N THR A 245 2.00 18.14 -0.48
CA THR A 245 3.02 17.08 -0.40
C THR A 245 3.99 17.15 -1.57
N TYR A 246 3.49 17.28 -2.79
CA TYR A 246 4.33 17.41 -3.98
C TYR A 246 5.25 18.65 -3.93
N LYS A 247 4.76 19.77 -3.41
CA LYS A 247 5.57 20.99 -3.20
C LYS A 247 6.65 20.80 -2.13
N LEU A 248 6.32 20.13 -1.01
CA LEU A 248 7.32 19.80 0.01
C LEU A 248 8.47 18.95 -0.53
N LEU A 249 8.20 18.12 -1.53
CA LEU A 249 9.17 17.28 -2.24
C LEU A 249 9.89 18.01 -3.40
N GLY A 250 9.77 19.33 -3.46
CA GLY A 250 10.43 20.17 -4.45
C GLY A 250 9.71 20.29 -5.80
N GLY A 251 8.49 19.76 -5.92
CA GLY A 251 7.71 19.85 -7.16
C GLY A 251 6.88 21.14 -7.29
N GLY A 252 6.18 21.27 -8.41
CA GLY A 252 5.29 22.42 -8.68
C GLY A 252 6.02 23.71 -9.02
N VAL A 253 7.18 23.61 -9.65
CA VAL A 253 7.99 24.74 -10.16
C VAL A 253 7.70 25.00 -11.63
N ALA A 254 8.09 26.19 -12.11
CA ALA A 254 8.04 26.55 -13.52
C ALA A 254 9.32 26.04 -14.23
N ALA A 255 9.32 24.78 -14.63
CA ALA A 255 10.51 24.08 -15.11
C ALA A 255 11.08 24.62 -16.46
N ASP A 256 10.37 25.52 -17.15
CA ASP A 256 10.91 26.28 -18.24
C ASP A 256 11.85 27.42 -17.79
N MET A 257 11.81 27.80 -16.51
CA MET A 257 12.57 28.86 -15.87
C MET A 257 13.46 28.40 -14.73
N GLU A 258 13.18 27.22 -14.18
CA GLU A 258 13.86 26.63 -13.04
C GLU A 258 14.27 25.18 -13.34
N PRO A 259 15.23 24.59 -12.63
CA PRO A 259 15.60 23.20 -12.82
C PRO A 259 14.42 22.25 -12.63
N MET A 260 14.28 21.26 -13.51
CA MET A 260 13.28 20.22 -13.39
C MET A 260 13.42 19.48 -12.03
N PRO A 261 12.35 19.38 -11.24
CA PRO A 261 12.39 18.68 -9.96
C PRO A 261 12.61 17.17 -10.13
N LYS A 262 13.27 16.55 -9.17
CA LYS A 262 13.43 15.09 -9.15
C LYS A 262 12.12 14.36 -8.83
N SER A 263 11.22 15.02 -8.09
CA SER A 263 9.93 14.46 -7.74
C SER A 263 8.89 14.70 -8.82
N GLN A 264 8.00 13.74 -9.00
CA GLN A 264 6.99 13.72 -10.06
C GLN A 264 5.61 13.50 -9.48
N LEU A 265 4.58 14.00 -10.15
CA LEU A 265 3.18 13.80 -9.79
C LEU A 265 2.38 13.36 -11.02
N ALA A 266 1.62 12.27 -10.86
CA ALA A 266 0.63 11.81 -11.83
C ALA A 266 -0.76 11.77 -11.17
N ILE A 267 -1.72 12.49 -11.75
CA ILE A 267 -3.14 12.38 -11.41
C ILE A 267 -3.83 11.69 -12.57
N VAL A 268 -4.34 10.49 -12.33
CA VAL A 268 -4.96 9.65 -13.36
C VAL A 268 -6.45 9.94 -13.41
N PRO A 269 -6.98 10.40 -14.56
CA PRO A 269 -8.38 10.79 -14.69
C PRO A 269 -9.32 9.59 -14.57
N SER A 270 -10.51 9.86 -14.01
CA SER A 270 -11.60 8.89 -13.83
C SER A 270 -11.23 7.66 -12.96
N GLN A 271 -10.25 7.81 -12.05
CA GLN A 271 -9.85 6.72 -11.16
C GLN A 271 -10.17 7.01 -9.70
N SER A 272 -10.78 6.01 -9.06
CA SER A 272 -10.95 5.93 -7.61
C SER A 272 -9.73 5.29 -6.94
N HIS A 273 -9.75 5.21 -5.61
CA HIS A 273 -8.71 4.56 -4.82
C HIS A 273 -8.40 3.13 -5.28
N VAL A 274 -9.44 2.31 -5.41
CA VAL A 274 -9.31 0.90 -5.85
C VAL A 274 -9.16 0.82 -7.38
N GLY A 275 -9.93 1.61 -8.12
CA GLY A 275 -9.92 1.59 -9.59
C GLY A 275 -8.55 1.91 -10.19
N LEU A 276 -7.74 2.73 -9.51
CA LEU A 276 -6.40 3.05 -9.96
C LEU A 276 -5.51 1.79 -10.03
N MET A 277 -5.58 0.90 -9.04
CA MET A 277 -4.78 -0.33 -9.04
C MET A 277 -5.14 -1.32 -10.14
N MET A 278 -6.33 -1.17 -10.74
CA MET A 278 -6.75 -1.95 -11.91
C MET A 278 -6.15 -1.41 -13.23
N GLN A 279 -5.54 -0.22 -13.20
CA GLN A 279 -4.90 0.42 -14.35
C GLN A 279 -3.45 -0.03 -14.52
N THR A 280 -3.22 -1.36 -14.56
CA THR A 280 -1.89 -1.98 -14.58
C THR A 280 -0.95 -1.37 -15.62
N THR A 281 -1.41 -1.22 -16.87
CA THR A 281 -0.61 -0.66 -17.97
C THR A 281 -0.21 0.80 -17.67
N THR A 282 -1.13 1.60 -17.15
CA THR A 282 -0.87 3.01 -16.80
C THR A 282 0.15 3.11 -15.66
N ILE A 283 -0.04 2.33 -14.60
CA ILE A 283 0.90 2.30 -13.46
C ILE A 283 2.28 1.85 -13.93
N LEU A 284 2.38 0.76 -14.71
CA LEU A 284 3.65 0.27 -15.26
C LEU A 284 4.34 1.31 -16.14
N SER A 285 3.60 2.07 -16.94
CA SER A 285 4.17 3.15 -17.74
C SER A 285 4.88 4.19 -16.88
N TYR A 286 4.26 4.65 -15.79
CA TYR A 286 4.87 5.58 -14.85
C TYR A 286 6.05 4.95 -14.09
N LEU A 287 5.90 3.73 -13.58
CA LEU A 287 6.96 3.02 -12.87
C LEU A 287 8.18 2.81 -13.77
N ASN A 288 8.00 2.31 -14.99
CA ASN A 288 9.09 2.05 -15.91
C ASN A 288 9.81 3.32 -16.36
N SER A 289 9.09 4.43 -16.49
CA SER A 289 9.70 5.74 -16.79
C SER A 289 10.52 6.28 -15.62
N PHE A 290 9.96 6.22 -14.42
CA PHE A 290 10.56 6.81 -13.22
C PHE A 290 11.71 5.98 -12.65
N LEU A 291 11.59 4.66 -12.65
CA LEU A 291 12.53 3.76 -12.00
C LEU A 291 13.78 3.41 -12.86
N LYS A 292 13.94 4.00 -14.01
CA LYS A 292 15.12 3.84 -14.88
C LYS A 292 16.43 4.10 -14.15
#